data_2c20d6dee0835e586082de71dc9c2ee8
#
_entry.id   2c20d6dee0835e586082de71dc9c2ee8
#
_cell.length_a   1.000
_cell.length_b   1.000
_cell.length_c   1.000
_cell.angle_alpha   90.00
_cell.angle_beta   90.00
_cell.angle_gamma   90.00
#
_symmetry.space_group_name_H-M   'P 1'
#
loop_
_entity.id
_entity.type
_entity.pdbx_description
1 polymer ?
#
loop_
_entity_poly.entity_id
_entity_poly.type
_entity_poly.pdbx_seq_one_letter_code
_entity_poly.pdbx_strand_id
1 'polypeptide(L)'
;MPKFLIQASYTPEGIRIRGLLREGASGRRAAVDRVVTGLGGRVESMYFAFGADDVILVVDFPDPVSMAAVSLAVKASGGLSTRATPLLTLDEIDEAARRQVDFRPPGG
;
A
#
# COMPACT_ATOMS: atom_id res chain seq x y z
N MET A 1 9.80 -10.72 2.19
CA MET A 1 8.96 -10.09 1.16
C MET A 1 8.99 -8.58 1.33
N PRO A 2 9.04 -7.82 0.24
CA PRO A 2 8.94 -6.35 0.34
C PRO A 2 7.64 -5.93 1.03
N LYS A 3 7.75 -4.91 1.86
CA LYS A 3 6.65 -4.38 2.65
C LYS A 3 6.32 -2.96 2.17
N PHE A 4 5.03 -2.63 2.12
CA PHE A 4 4.55 -1.32 1.66
C PHE A 4 3.53 -0.75 2.61
N LEU A 5 3.64 0.56 2.85
CA LEU A 5 2.60 1.34 3.48
C LEU A 5 1.70 1.87 2.37
N ILE A 6 0.43 1.52 2.41
CA ILE A 6 -0.56 2.03 1.46
C ILE A 6 -1.46 3.01 2.18
N GLN A 7 -1.56 4.21 1.60
CA GLN A 7 -2.46 5.25 2.08
C GLN A 7 -3.44 5.56 0.95
N ALA A 8 -4.72 5.47 1.25
CA ALA A 8 -5.76 5.58 0.23
C ALA A 8 -6.83 6.57 0.63
N SER A 9 -7.35 7.29 -0.36
CA SER A 9 -8.47 8.19 -0.20
C SER A 9 -9.57 7.80 -1.16
N TYR A 10 -10.80 7.70 -0.66
CA TYR A 10 -11.95 7.40 -1.50
C TYR A 10 -12.39 8.64 -2.28
N THR A 11 -12.77 8.43 -3.54
CA THR A 11 -13.53 9.43 -4.26
C THR A 11 -14.97 9.42 -3.73
N PRO A 12 -15.77 10.47 -3.96
CA PRO A 12 -17.18 10.45 -3.56
C PRO A 12 -17.94 9.26 -4.14
N GLU A 13 -17.64 8.87 -5.37
CA GLU A 13 -18.24 7.70 -6.00
C GLU A 13 -17.83 6.41 -5.29
N GLY A 14 -16.58 6.27 -4.93
CA GLY A 14 -16.06 5.10 -4.22
C GLY A 14 -16.72 4.91 -2.86
N ILE A 15 -17.03 6.01 -2.15
CA ILE A 15 -17.73 5.93 -0.86
C ILE A 15 -19.19 5.49 -1.04
N ARG A 16 -19.91 6.13 -1.97
CA ARG A 16 -21.36 5.98 -2.05
C ARG A 16 -21.83 4.75 -2.80
N ILE A 17 -21.25 4.50 -3.97
CA ILE A 17 -21.85 3.53 -4.91
C ILE A 17 -21.25 2.13 -4.72
N ARG A 18 -19.93 2.03 -4.63
CA ARG A 18 -19.23 0.75 -4.63
C ARG A 18 -18.33 0.56 -3.43
N GLY A 19 -18.35 1.48 -2.52
CA GLY A 19 -17.36 1.54 -1.48
C GLY A 19 -17.89 1.25 -0.10
N LEU A 20 -17.33 2.01 0.84
CA LEU A 20 -17.46 1.79 2.26
C LEU A 20 -18.90 1.79 2.78
N LEU A 21 -19.73 2.72 2.32
CA LEU A 21 -21.10 2.82 2.82
C LEU A 21 -21.94 1.62 2.43
N ARG A 22 -21.67 0.99 1.30
CA ARG A 22 -22.42 -0.16 0.83
C ARG A 22 -21.93 -1.46 1.42
N GLU A 23 -20.62 -1.67 1.46
CA GLU A 23 -20.02 -2.93 1.84
C GLU A 23 -19.64 -3.01 3.31
N GLY A 24 -19.42 -1.86 3.95
CA GLY A 24 -18.90 -1.78 5.30
C GLY A 24 -17.40 -2.06 5.35
N ALA A 25 -16.80 -1.82 6.51
CA ALA A 25 -15.37 -2.00 6.71
C ALA A 25 -14.93 -3.46 6.55
N SER A 26 -15.71 -4.41 7.07
CA SER A 26 -15.39 -5.84 6.96
C SER A 26 -15.44 -6.31 5.51
N GLY A 27 -16.41 -5.83 4.73
CA GLY A 27 -16.50 -6.15 3.30
C GLY A 27 -15.32 -5.59 2.53
N ARG A 28 -14.89 -4.38 2.84
CA ARG A 28 -13.69 -3.79 2.23
C ARG A 28 -12.42 -4.55 2.60
N ARG A 29 -12.30 -4.98 3.86
CA ARG A 29 -11.16 -5.79 4.27
C ARG A 29 -11.10 -7.10 3.51
N ALA A 30 -12.23 -7.77 3.33
CA ALA A 30 -12.29 -9.02 2.58
C ALA A 30 -11.88 -8.82 1.12
N ALA A 31 -12.31 -7.72 0.50
CA ALA A 31 -11.95 -7.40 -0.88
C ALA A 31 -10.44 -7.14 -1.01
N VAL A 32 -9.86 -6.41 -0.08
CA VAL A 32 -8.43 -6.12 -0.06
C VAL A 32 -7.61 -7.41 0.15
N ASP A 33 -8.02 -8.26 1.11
CA ASP A 33 -7.35 -9.53 1.34
C ASP A 33 -7.33 -10.40 0.07
N ARG A 34 -8.44 -10.43 -0.66
CA ARG A 34 -8.52 -11.21 -1.90
C ARG A 34 -7.54 -10.70 -2.95
N VAL A 35 -7.45 -9.40 -3.13
CA VAL A 35 -6.51 -8.78 -4.09
C VAL A 35 -5.07 -9.11 -3.70
N VAL A 36 -4.72 -8.90 -2.45
CA VAL A 36 -3.35 -9.08 -1.96
C VAL A 36 -2.94 -10.54 -1.99
N THR A 37 -3.78 -11.44 -1.48
CA THR A 37 -3.47 -12.87 -1.48
C THR A 37 -3.43 -13.45 -2.91
N GLY A 38 -4.26 -12.91 -3.81
CA GLY A 38 -4.24 -13.33 -5.21
C GLY A 38 -2.92 -13.07 -5.91
N LEU A 39 -2.12 -12.13 -5.40
CA LEU A 39 -0.78 -11.83 -5.91
C LEU A 39 0.33 -12.42 -5.03
N GLY A 40 -0.01 -13.32 -4.13
CA GLY A 40 0.96 -13.98 -3.27
C GLY A 40 1.40 -13.14 -2.08
N GLY A 41 0.66 -12.10 -1.77
CA GLY A 41 0.97 -11.20 -0.66
C GLY A 41 0.15 -11.46 0.59
N ARG A 42 0.30 -10.57 1.56
CA ARG A 42 -0.39 -10.65 2.86
C ARG A 42 -0.68 -9.25 3.38
N VAL A 43 -1.87 -9.03 3.90
CA VAL A 43 -2.20 -7.81 4.64
C VAL A 43 -1.74 -7.98 6.08
N GLU A 44 -0.79 -7.16 6.50
CA GLU A 44 -0.31 -7.18 7.89
C GLU A 44 -1.28 -6.44 8.82
N SER A 45 -1.74 -5.27 8.39
CA SER A 45 -2.68 -4.46 9.17
C SER A 45 -3.47 -3.54 8.26
N MET A 46 -4.66 -3.16 8.69
CA MET A 46 -5.51 -2.24 7.96
C MET A 46 -6.36 -1.44 8.94
N TYR A 47 -6.36 -0.13 8.77
CA TYR A 47 -7.13 0.80 9.61
C TYR A 47 -7.81 1.85 8.76
N PHE A 48 -8.96 2.32 9.19
CA PHE A 48 -9.62 3.49 8.62
C PHE A 48 -9.20 4.72 9.41
N ALA A 49 -9.15 5.86 8.73
CA ALA A 49 -8.72 7.13 9.30
C ALA A 49 -9.64 8.25 8.85
N PHE A 50 -9.61 9.36 9.55
CA PHE A 50 -10.38 10.56 9.21
C PHE A 50 -9.47 11.78 9.11
N GLY A 51 -8.28 11.58 8.54
CA GLY A 51 -7.31 12.63 8.29
C GLY A 51 -7.18 12.92 6.80
N ALA A 52 -5.94 13.10 6.35
CA ALA A 52 -5.66 13.33 4.93
C ALA A 52 -6.03 12.13 4.07
N ASP A 53 -5.92 10.92 4.64
CA ASP A 53 -6.28 9.67 3.96
C ASP A 53 -7.39 8.98 4.74
N ASP A 54 -8.15 8.12 4.04
CA ASP A 54 -9.29 7.42 4.63
C ASP A 54 -8.94 6.01 5.09
N VAL A 55 -7.95 5.39 4.47
CA VAL A 55 -7.51 4.02 4.78
C VAL A 55 -6.00 3.97 4.82
N ILE A 56 -5.47 3.28 5.81
CA ILE A 56 -4.04 3.06 5.97
C ILE A 56 -3.83 1.57 6.18
N LEU A 57 -2.98 0.96 5.37
CA LEU A 57 -2.69 -0.46 5.53
C LEU A 57 -1.21 -0.76 5.25
N VAL A 58 -0.75 -1.84 5.83
CA VAL A 58 0.60 -2.36 5.62
C VAL A 58 0.46 -3.74 5.00
N VAL A 59 1.13 -3.94 3.87
CA VAL A 59 1.05 -5.19 3.12
C VAL A 59 2.45 -5.70 2.78
N ASP A 60 2.54 -7.02 2.62
CA ASP A 60 3.72 -7.67 2.06
C ASP A 60 3.36 -8.19 0.67
N PHE A 61 4.26 -7.97 -0.30
CA PHE A 61 4.15 -8.58 -1.62
C PHE A 61 5.44 -9.31 -1.97
N PRO A 62 5.38 -10.31 -2.87
CA PRO A 62 6.60 -11.01 -3.27
C PRO A 62 7.60 -10.11 -4.01
N ASP A 63 7.12 -9.06 -4.67
CA ASP A 63 7.95 -8.15 -5.45
C ASP A 63 7.28 -6.79 -5.64
N PRO A 64 8.03 -5.76 -6.07
CA PRO A 64 7.47 -4.43 -6.33
C PRO A 64 6.49 -4.39 -7.50
N VAL A 65 6.62 -5.30 -8.46
CA VAL A 65 5.74 -5.35 -9.64
C VAL A 65 4.31 -5.67 -9.22
N SER A 66 4.14 -6.56 -8.25
CA SER A 66 2.83 -6.88 -7.69
C SER A 66 2.18 -5.66 -7.04
N MET A 67 2.94 -4.87 -6.29
CA MET A 67 2.44 -3.62 -5.71
C MET A 67 2.02 -2.64 -6.80
N ALA A 68 2.83 -2.50 -7.85
CA ALA A 68 2.52 -1.63 -8.97
C ALA A 68 1.25 -2.06 -9.69
N ALA A 69 1.05 -3.37 -9.85
CA ALA A 69 -0.14 -3.91 -10.49
C ALA A 69 -1.41 -3.53 -9.72
N VAL A 70 -1.37 -3.64 -8.39
CA VAL A 70 -2.49 -3.22 -7.55
C VAL A 70 -2.75 -1.72 -7.68
N SER A 71 -1.70 -0.91 -7.63
CA SER A 71 -1.83 0.55 -7.77
C SER A 71 -2.48 0.94 -9.09
N LEU A 72 -2.07 0.31 -10.19
CA LEU A 72 -2.66 0.57 -11.50
C LEU A 72 -4.13 0.17 -11.57
N ALA A 73 -4.46 -1.00 -11.05
CA ALA A 73 -5.84 -1.50 -11.06
C ALA A 73 -6.76 -0.61 -10.24
N VAL A 74 -6.30 -0.19 -9.06
CA VAL A 74 -7.08 0.69 -8.18
C VAL A 74 -7.28 2.06 -8.83
N LYS A 75 -6.23 2.62 -9.41
CA LYS A 75 -6.30 3.91 -10.10
C LYS A 75 -7.26 3.86 -11.29
N ALA A 76 -7.22 2.78 -12.04
CA ALA A 76 -8.10 2.61 -13.20
C ALA A 76 -9.57 2.52 -12.79
N SER A 77 -9.89 2.06 -11.59
CA SER A 77 -11.26 1.94 -11.10
C SER A 77 -11.93 3.29 -10.85
N GLY A 78 -11.15 4.34 -10.55
CA GLY A 78 -11.65 5.66 -10.23
C GLY A 78 -12.29 5.81 -8.86
N GLY A 79 -12.36 4.73 -8.06
CA GLY A 79 -12.98 4.76 -6.73
C GLY A 79 -12.06 5.17 -5.61
N LEU A 80 -10.75 5.10 -5.84
CA LEU A 80 -9.72 5.36 -4.84
C LEU A 80 -8.52 6.03 -5.48
N SER A 81 -7.85 6.84 -4.67
CA SER A 81 -6.53 7.38 -4.96
C SER A 81 -5.58 6.80 -3.93
N THR A 82 -4.45 6.25 -4.36
CA THR A 82 -3.52 5.55 -3.46
C THR A 82 -2.10 6.08 -3.56
N ARG A 83 -1.38 5.97 -2.44
CA ARG A 83 0.07 6.15 -2.38
C ARG A 83 0.65 4.89 -1.75
N ALA A 84 1.71 4.36 -2.33
CA ALA A 84 2.40 3.19 -1.80
C ALA A 84 3.85 3.57 -1.49
N THR A 85 4.24 3.42 -0.24
CA THR A 85 5.57 3.75 0.23
C THR A 85 6.29 2.46 0.62
N PRO A 86 7.44 2.14 0.01
CA PRO A 86 8.23 1.00 0.43
C PRO A 86 8.71 1.17 1.87
N LEU A 87 8.60 0.12 2.66
CA LEU A 87 9.05 0.09 4.04
C LEU A 87 10.19 -0.91 4.19
N LEU A 88 11.12 -0.57 5.05
CA LEU A 88 12.24 -1.45 5.37
C LEU A 88 12.17 -1.83 6.85
N THR A 89 12.52 -3.08 7.15
CA THR A 89 12.65 -3.52 8.52
C THR A 89 13.90 -2.92 9.14
N LEU A 90 13.99 -2.97 10.47
CA LEU A 90 15.18 -2.51 11.16
C LEU A 90 16.43 -3.29 10.71
N ASP A 91 16.29 -4.60 10.52
CA ASP A 91 17.38 -5.44 10.03
C ASP A 91 17.82 -5.04 8.62
N GLU A 92 16.89 -4.72 7.75
CA GLU A 92 17.21 -4.26 6.40
C GLU A 92 17.96 -2.94 6.42
N ILE A 93 17.61 -2.02 7.30
CA ILE A 93 18.33 -0.75 7.47
C ILE A 93 19.72 -1.01 8.04
N ASP A 94 19.87 -1.91 9.00
CA ASP A 94 21.18 -2.28 9.52
C ASP A 94 22.06 -2.85 8.43
N GLU A 95 21.51 -3.71 7.58
CA GLU A 95 22.23 -4.24 6.42
C GLU A 95 22.65 -3.14 5.45
N ALA A 96 21.73 -2.23 5.13
CA ALA A 96 22.03 -1.11 4.24
C ALA A 96 23.16 -0.23 4.79
N ALA A 97 23.16 0.01 6.09
CA ALA A 97 24.19 0.81 6.74
C ALA A 97 25.58 0.18 6.64
N ARG A 98 25.66 -1.15 6.51
CA ARG A 98 26.93 -1.86 6.36
C ARG A 98 27.42 -1.92 4.92
N ARG A 99 26.59 -1.59 3.93
CA ARG A 99 26.99 -1.59 2.53
C ARG A 99 27.84 -0.38 2.23
N GLN A 100 28.88 -0.57 1.47
CA GLN A 100 29.75 0.52 1.03
C GLN A 100 29.15 1.15 -0.23
N VAL A 101 29.04 2.48 -0.20
CA VAL A 101 28.53 3.25 -1.33
C VAL A 101 29.59 4.25 -1.75
N ASP A 102 30.02 4.15 -3.01
CA ASP A 102 30.97 5.11 -3.58
C ASP A 102 30.19 6.36 -4.01
N PHE A 103 29.96 7.23 -3.02
CA PHE A 103 29.18 8.45 -3.25
C PHE A 103 30.06 9.67 -3.14
N ARG A 104 30.03 10.51 -4.17
CA ARG A 104 30.69 11.79 -4.20
C ARG A 104 29.67 12.90 -4.11
N PRO A 105 29.66 13.68 -3.01
CA PRO A 105 28.68 14.76 -2.88
C PRO A 105 28.93 15.88 -3.92
N PRO A 106 27.87 16.60 -4.32
CA PRO A 106 28.01 17.73 -5.25
C PRO A 106 29.01 18.76 -4.73
N GLY A 107 29.96 19.18 -5.57
CA GLY A 107 30.99 20.14 -5.20
C GLY A 107 32.11 19.57 -4.36
N GLY A 108 32.09 18.26 -4.09
CA GLY A 108 33.12 17.57 -3.29
C GLY A 108 34.23 16.93 -4.11
#